data_020f1ff35619600ffca3f1a696fcdc84
#
_entry.id   020f1ff35619600ffca3f1a696fcdc84
#
_cell.length_a   1.000
_cell.length_b   1.000
_cell.length_c   1.000
_cell.angle_alpha   90.00
_cell.angle_beta   90.00
_cell.angle_gamma   90.00
#
_symmetry.space_group_name_H-M   'P 1'
#
loop_
_entity.id
_entity.type
_entity.pdbx_description
1 polymer ?
#
loop_
_entity_poly.entity_id
_entity_poly.type
_entity_poly.pdbx_seq_one_letter_code
_entity_poly.pdbx_strand_id
1 'polypeptide(L)'
;MFKLSRFLKDYKKQLFLGPFFKLCEAILELMLPFLMKKLIDNGISTGDTAYILRMGALMLLTTVLGLLCALICQYYASIASQGSGTALRNALFRKIQSFSGKEMDRFGSASLLNRLTNDTVQLQYAVAMLIRLVIRAPFLCIGGLVMAMIINLKLSLIILAVIPIFIIVLALIMKSCIPLFKLMQKRL
;
A
#
# COMPACT_ATOMS: atom_id res chain seq x y z
N MET A 1 6.94 -18.80 -4.49
CA MET A 1 7.29 -17.39 -4.15
C MET A 1 8.80 -17.13 -4.04
N PHE A 2 9.62 -18.03 -3.51
CA PHE A 2 11.08 -17.82 -3.33
C PHE A 2 11.91 -17.57 -4.62
N LYS A 3 11.44 -18.01 -5.79
CA LYS A 3 12.16 -17.76 -7.07
C LYS A 3 12.02 -16.32 -7.58
N LEU A 4 10.96 -15.62 -7.21
CA LEU A 4 10.71 -14.21 -7.59
C LEU A 4 11.57 -13.22 -6.82
N SER A 5 11.97 -13.55 -5.58
CA SER A 5 12.86 -12.70 -4.77
C SER A 5 14.22 -12.44 -5.45
N ARG A 6 14.64 -13.29 -6.40
CA ARG A 6 15.86 -13.11 -7.17
C ARG A 6 15.81 -11.85 -8.04
N PHE A 7 14.66 -11.55 -8.65
CA PHE A 7 14.48 -10.37 -9.50
C PHE A 7 14.31 -9.07 -8.70
N LEU A 8 14.02 -9.20 -7.40
CA LEU A 8 13.91 -8.07 -6.48
C LEU A 8 15.24 -7.71 -5.80
N LYS A 9 16.26 -8.60 -5.89
CA LYS A 9 17.55 -8.38 -5.22
C LYS A 9 18.28 -7.13 -5.70
N ASP A 10 18.16 -6.78 -6.97
CA ASP A 10 18.81 -5.60 -7.56
C ASP A 10 18.14 -4.29 -7.11
N TYR A 11 16.92 -4.37 -6.59
CA TYR A 11 16.09 -3.24 -6.13
C TYR A 11 15.96 -3.16 -4.61
N LYS A 12 16.90 -3.73 -3.84
CA LYS A 12 16.85 -3.74 -2.36
C LYS A 12 16.78 -2.35 -1.74
N LYS A 13 17.52 -1.38 -2.29
CA LYS A 13 17.49 0.00 -1.82
C LYS A 13 16.08 0.60 -1.96
N GLN A 14 15.45 0.40 -3.11
CA GLN A 14 14.10 0.88 -3.39
C GLN A 14 13.04 0.17 -2.54
N LEU A 15 13.22 -1.14 -2.32
CA LEU A 15 12.36 -1.93 -1.45
C LEU A 15 12.45 -1.52 0.04
N PHE A 16 13.53 -0.89 0.46
CA PHE A 16 13.68 -0.37 1.82
C PHE A 16 13.24 1.08 1.93
N LEU A 17 13.69 1.94 0.98
CA LEU A 17 13.38 3.37 0.98
C LEU A 17 11.89 3.64 0.74
N GLY A 18 11.23 2.90 -0.16
CA GLY A 18 9.81 3.04 -0.41
C GLY A 18 8.97 2.91 0.85
N PRO A 19 9.01 1.76 1.57
CA PRO A 19 8.33 1.58 2.83
C PRO A 19 8.74 2.56 3.93
N PHE A 20 10.01 2.94 4.00
CA PHE A 20 10.49 3.92 4.98
C PHE A 20 9.80 5.28 4.81
N PHE A 21 9.80 5.84 3.59
CA PHE A 21 9.08 7.08 3.33
C PHE A 21 7.56 6.94 3.50
N LYS A 22 7.02 5.74 3.26
CA LYS A 22 5.61 5.46 3.53
C LYS A 22 5.26 5.47 5.02
N LEU A 23 6.17 5.03 5.87
CA LEU A 23 6.03 5.14 7.32
C LEU A 23 6.13 6.60 7.78
N CYS A 24 7.09 7.37 7.24
CA CYS A 24 7.21 8.80 7.54
C CYS A 24 5.92 9.56 7.18
N GLU A 25 5.36 9.30 6.00
CA GLU A 25 4.06 9.84 5.58
C GLU A 25 2.96 9.49 6.60
N ALA A 26 2.85 8.21 7.00
CA ALA A 26 1.84 7.75 7.93
C ALA A 26 1.98 8.38 9.33
N ILE A 27 3.20 8.61 9.80
CA ILE A 27 3.46 9.33 11.07
C ILE A 27 2.97 10.77 10.98
N LEU A 28 3.29 11.48 9.89
CA LEU A 28 2.84 12.85 9.67
C LEU A 28 1.31 12.94 9.57
N GLU A 29 0.67 11.97 8.90
CA GLU A 29 -0.78 11.85 8.80
C GLU A 29 -1.43 11.66 10.19
N LEU A 30 -0.85 10.82 11.05
CA LEU A 30 -1.32 10.60 12.42
C LEU A 30 -1.11 11.81 13.36
N MET A 31 -0.18 12.71 13.04
CA MET A 31 0.00 13.94 13.81
C MET A 31 -1.14 14.97 13.58
N LEU A 32 -1.83 14.92 12.45
CA LEU A 32 -2.88 15.91 12.13
C LEU A 32 -4.04 15.94 13.12
N PRO A 33 -4.65 14.81 13.55
CA PRO A 33 -5.69 14.83 14.56
C PRO A 33 -5.25 15.42 15.91
N PHE A 34 -3.98 15.18 16.29
CA PHE A 34 -3.42 15.73 17.51
C PHE A 34 -3.23 17.26 17.43
N LEU A 35 -2.72 17.77 16.29
CA LEU A 35 -2.60 19.20 16.05
C LEU A 35 -3.98 19.88 16.00
N MET A 36 -4.96 19.21 15.38
CA MET A 36 -6.34 19.70 15.33
C MET A 36 -6.95 19.82 16.74
N LYS A 37 -6.75 18.82 17.61
CA LYS A 37 -7.17 18.90 19.00
C LYS A 37 -6.57 20.12 19.69
N LYS A 38 -5.26 20.33 19.60
CA LYS A 38 -4.58 21.50 20.18
C LYS A 38 -5.10 22.82 19.64
N LEU A 39 -5.39 22.87 18.35
CA LEU A 39 -5.95 24.06 17.70
C LEU A 39 -7.34 24.38 18.27
N ILE A 40 -8.18 23.38 18.50
CA ILE A 40 -9.51 23.57 19.07
C ILE A 40 -9.41 23.97 20.54
N ASP A 41 -8.64 23.21 21.35
CA ASP A 41 -8.57 23.39 22.80
C ASP A 41 -7.90 24.71 23.20
N ASN A 42 -6.84 25.12 22.53
CA ASN A 42 -6.03 26.29 22.94
C ASN A 42 -6.16 27.48 21.96
N GLY A 43 -6.69 27.30 20.77
CA GLY A 43 -6.86 28.37 19.78
C GLY A 43 -8.30 28.88 19.75
N ILE A 44 -9.22 28.00 19.37
CA ILE A 44 -10.63 28.39 19.15
C ILE A 44 -11.31 28.71 20.47
N SER A 45 -11.12 27.89 21.52
CA SER A 45 -11.76 28.09 22.82
C SER A 45 -11.25 29.32 23.54
N THR A 46 -10.02 29.77 23.30
CA THR A 46 -9.46 31.01 23.89
C THR A 46 -9.61 32.24 23.00
N GLY A 47 -9.97 32.05 21.71
CA GLY A 47 -10.08 33.11 20.72
C GLY A 47 -8.74 33.72 20.29
N ASP A 48 -7.61 33.02 20.55
CA ASP A 48 -6.27 33.46 20.15
C ASP A 48 -6.02 33.21 18.65
N THR A 49 -6.26 34.27 17.87
CA THR A 49 -6.04 34.23 16.41
C THR A 49 -4.59 33.98 16.02
N ALA A 50 -3.61 34.45 16.78
CA ALA A 50 -2.20 34.23 16.52
C ALA A 50 -1.82 32.75 16.71
N TYR A 51 -2.36 32.10 17.75
CA TYR A 51 -2.20 30.67 17.98
C TYR A 51 -2.84 29.83 16.85
N ILE A 52 -4.07 30.20 16.45
CA ILE A 52 -4.79 29.54 15.35
C ILE A 52 -3.96 29.59 14.05
N LEU A 53 -3.41 30.75 13.72
CA LEU A 53 -2.61 30.93 12.50
C LEU A 53 -1.32 30.09 12.54
N ARG A 54 -0.62 30.06 13.68
CA ARG A 54 0.60 29.25 13.88
C ARG A 54 0.29 27.76 13.78
N MET A 55 -0.76 27.27 14.39
CA MET A 55 -1.16 25.87 14.33
C MET A 55 -1.64 25.49 12.91
N GLY A 56 -2.37 26.35 12.23
CA GLY A 56 -2.77 26.18 10.84
C GLY A 56 -1.56 26.08 9.89
N ALA A 57 -0.57 26.95 10.09
CA ALA A 57 0.68 26.89 9.33
C ALA A 57 1.47 25.59 9.60
N LEU A 58 1.52 25.12 10.86
CA LEU A 58 2.15 23.86 11.22
C LEU A 58 1.43 22.66 10.60
N MET A 59 0.11 22.64 10.60
CA MET A 59 -0.69 21.59 9.93
C MET A 59 -0.46 21.57 8.43
N LEU A 60 -0.35 22.75 7.81
CA LEU A 60 -0.05 22.88 6.39
C LEU A 60 1.36 22.36 6.08
N LEU A 61 2.34 22.70 6.90
CA LEU A 61 3.71 22.21 6.78
C LEU A 61 3.78 20.69 6.90
N THR A 62 3.12 20.08 7.91
CA THR A 62 3.09 18.62 8.08
C THR A 62 2.43 17.93 6.89
N THR A 63 1.37 18.50 6.32
CA THR A 63 0.71 17.97 5.13
C THR A 63 1.62 18.04 3.90
N VAL A 64 2.33 19.16 3.70
CA VAL A 64 3.28 19.30 2.58
C VAL A 64 4.44 18.31 2.73
N LEU A 65 5.00 18.14 3.93
CA LEU A 65 6.04 17.13 4.18
C LEU A 65 5.52 15.71 3.94
N GLY A 66 4.29 15.41 4.34
CA GLY A 66 3.62 14.14 4.06
C GLY A 66 3.48 13.87 2.56
N LEU A 67 3.08 14.90 1.80
CA LEU A 67 2.99 14.82 0.35
C LEU A 67 4.35 14.53 -0.30
N LEU A 68 5.42 15.20 0.14
CA LEU A 68 6.78 14.92 -0.34
C LEU A 68 7.20 13.48 -0.06
N CYS A 69 6.96 12.97 1.16
CA CYS A 69 7.22 11.58 1.51
C CYS A 69 6.41 10.60 0.63
N ALA A 70 5.13 10.91 0.35
CA ALA A 70 4.28 10.13 -0.54
C ALA A 70 4.83 10.05 -1.96
N LEU A 71 5.27 11.19 -2.53
CA LEU A 71 5.85 11.27 -3.88
C LEU A 71 7.15 10.46 -3.97
N ILE A 72 8.03 10.59 -2.97
CA ILE A 72 9.27 9.82 -2.90
C ILE A 72 9.00 8.32 -2.81
N CYS A 73 8.05 7.90 -1.94
CA CYS A 73 7.62 6.51 -1.86
C CYS A 73 7.10 5.99 -3.21
N GLN A 74 6.24 6.78 -3.87
CA GLN A 74 5.66 6.45 -5.15
C GLN A 74 6.73 6.25 -6.23
N TYR A 75 7.74 7.12 -6.27
CA TYR A 75 8.87 7.04 -7.18
C TYR A 75 9.67 5.74 -6.98
N TYR A 76 10.08 5.42 -5.73
CA TYR A 76 10.81 4.19 -5.44
C TYR A 76 9.97 2.92 -5.67
N ALA A 77 8.69 2.94 -5.34
CA ALA A 77 7.78 1.83 -5.61
C ALA A 77 7.63 1.58 -7.11
N SER A 78 7.56 2.64 -7.91
CA SER A 78 7.48 2.54 -9.37
C SER A 78 8.76 1.94 -9.97
N ILE A 79 9.94 2.42 -9.56
CA ILE A 79 11.23 1.87 -10.03
C ILE A 79 11.34 0.38 -9.69
N ALA A 80 11.01 -0.01 -8.44
CA ALA A 80 11.11 -1.40 -8.02
C ALA A 80 10.13 -2.30 -8.78
N SER A 81 8.89 -1.87 -8.98
CA SER A 81 7.87 -2.65 -9.66
C SER A 81 8.15 -2.78 -11.17
N GLN A 82 8.45 -1.67 -11.84
CA GLN A 82 8.74 -1.69 -13.28
C GLN A 82 10.05 -2.42 -13.58
N GLY A 83 11.09 -2.17 -12.80
CA GLY A 83 12.38 -2.82 -12.97
C GLY A 83 12.31 -4.34 -12.76
N SER A 84 11.66 -4.79 -11.70
CA SER A 84 11.45 -6.22 -11.45
C SER A 84 10.61 -6.89 -12.54
N GLY A 85 9.58 -6.20 -13.05
CA GLY A 85 8.77 -6.68 -14.17
C GLY A 85 9.56 -6.80 -15.48
N THR A 86 10.40 -5.82 -15.78
CA THR A 86 11.28 -5.85 -16.96
C THR A 86 12.30 -7.00 -16.86
N ALA A 87 12.92 -7.16 -15.68
CA ALA A 87 13.85 -8.27 -15.45
C ALA A 87 13.18 -9.64 -15.62
N LEU A 88 11.95 -9.80 -15.11
CA LEU A 88 11.17 -11.02 -15.28
C LEU A 88 10.80 -11.25 -16.74
N ARG A 89 10.32 -10.22 -17.44
CA ARG A 89 9.95 -10.30 -18.85
C ARG A 89 11.14 -10.75 -19.72
N ASN A 90 12.30 -10.16 -19.48
CA ASN A 90 13.52 -10.53 -20.19
C ASN A 90 13.95 -11.98 -19.90
N ALA A 91 13.82 -12.44 -18.66
CA ALA A 91 14.13 -13.82 -18.28
C ALA A 91 13.14 -14.81 -18.92
N LEU A 92 11.85 -14.50 -18.93
CA LEU A 92 10.82 -15.29 -19.60
C LEU A 92 11.04 -15.36 -21.11
N PHE A 93 11.33 -14.22 -21.72
CA PHE A 93 11.58 -14.15 -23.16
C PHE A 93 12.78 -15.00 -23.58
N ARG A 94 13.91 -14.89 -22.86
CA ARG A 94 15.09 -15.75 -23.10
C ARG A 94 14.75 -17.22 -22.91
N LYS A 95 13.93 -17.59 -21.93
CA LYS A 95 13.52 -18.96 -21.70
C LYS A 95 12.62 -19.48 -22.83
N ILE A 96 11.69 -18.68 -23.32
CA ILE A 96 10.81 -19.02 -24.45
C ILE A 96 11.64 -19.23 -25.72
N GLN A 97 12.63 -18.37 -25.98
CA GLN A 97 13.52 -18.53 -27.13
C GLN A 97 14.37 -19.80 -27.06
N SER A 98 14.61 -20.36 -25.89
CA SER A 98 15.33 -21.63 -25.72
C SER A 98 14.45 -22.87 -25.86
N PHE A 99 13.17 -22.74 -26.13
CA PHE A 99 12.25 -23.87 -26.29
C PHE A 99 12.43 -24.53 -27.64
N SER A 100 12.33 -25.85 -27.67
CA SER A 100 12.20 -26.64 -28.89
C SER A 100 10.81 -26.48 -29.50
N GLY A 101 10.64 -26.81 -30.78
CA GLY A 101 9.33 -26.78 -31.46
C GLY A 101 8.26 -27.59 -30.71
N LYS A 102 8.61 -28.78 -30.21
CA LYS A 102 7.70 -29.61 -29.41
C LYS A 102 7.26 -28.96 -28.08
N GLU A 103 8.15 -28.21 -27.42
CA GLU A 103 7.81 -27.47 -26.18
C GLU A 103 6.92 -26.29 -26.52
N MET A 104 7.19 -25.60 -27.63
CA MET A 104 6.36 -24.49 -28.09
C MET A 104 4.93 -24.93 -28.37
N ASP A 105 4.76 -26.06 -29.09
CA ASP A 105 3.44 -26.64 -29.35
C ASP A 105 2.74 -27.10 -28.10
N ARG A 106 3.47 -27.66 -27.14
CA ARG A 106 2.90 -28.11 -25.84
C ARG A 106 2.37 -26.97 -25.00
N PHE A 107 3.04 -25.83 -24.94
CA PHE A 107 2.61 -24.68 -24.12
C PHE A 107 1.61 -23.79 -24.86
N GLY A 108 1.64 -23.77 -26.18
CA GLY A 108 0.86 -22.91 -27.05
C GLY A 108 1.36 -21.45 -27.03
N SER A 109 1.52 -20.86 -28.20
CA SER A 109 2.05 -19.50 -28.35
C SER A 109 1.18 -18.42 -27.64
N ALA A 110 -0.14 -18.57 -27.69
CA ALA A 110 -1.06 -17.66 -27.01
C ALA A 110 -0.88 -17.66 -25.48
N SER A 111 -0.70 -18.84 -24.86
CA SER A 111 -0.45 -18.96 -23.42
C SER A 111 0.90 -18.35 -23.03
N LEU A 112 1.93 -18.56 -23.82
CA LEU A 112 3.26 -17.98 -23.58
C LEU A 112 3.24 -16.45 -23.71
N LEU A 113 2.51 -15.94 -24.69
CA LEU A 113 2.33 -14.50 -24.86
C LEU A 113 1.58 -13.89 -23.67
N ASN A 114 0.51 -14.53 -23.19
CA ASN A 114 -0.24 -14.07 -22.02
C ASN A 114 0.63 -14.01 -20.76
N ARG A 115 1.50 -15.01 -20.54
CA ARG A 115 2.47 -14.98 -19.43
C ARG A 115 3.50 -13.87 -19.55
N LEU A 116 3.94 -13.58 -20.76
CA LEU A 116 4.94 -12.53 -21.02
C LEU A 116 4.35 -11.12 -20.82
N THR A 117 3.06 -10.95 -21.07
CA THR A 117 2.34 -9.68 -20.99
C THR A 117 1.56 -9.57 -19.66
N ASN A 118 0.40 -10.19 -19.56
CA ASN A 118 -0.54 -10.00 -18.46
C ASN A 118 0.00 -10.48 -17.12
N ASP A 119 0.59 -11.68 -17.04
CA ASP A 119 1.10 -12.20 -15.77
C ASP A 119 2.25 -11.34 -15.24
N THR A 120 3.12 -10.83 -16.14
CA THR A 120 4.21 -9.95 -15.76
C THR A 120 3.69 -8.61 -15.24
N VAL A 121 2.66 -8.04 -15.86
CA VAL A 121 2.01 -6.80 -15.42
C VAL A 121 1.33 -7.00 -14.08
N GLN A 122 0.63 -8.11 -13.87
CA GLN A 122 0.02 -8.42 -12.57
C GLN A 122 1.07 -8.52 -11.46
N LEU A 123 2.24 -9.10 -11.76
CA LEU A 123 3.33 -9.14 -10.81
C LEU A 123 3.89 -7.74 -10.48
N GLN A 124 4.02 -6.87 -11.48
CA GLN A 124 4.40 -5.47 -11.26
C GLN A 124 3.44 -4.77 -10.29
N TYR A 125 2.13 -4.94 -10.50
CA TYR A 125 1.11 -4.41 -9.59
C TYR A 125 1.22 -4.99 -8.18
N ALA A 126 1.45 -6.30 -8.06
CA ALA A 126 1.63 -6.94 -6.75
C ALA A 126 2.84 -6.37 -5.99
N VAL A 127 3.98 -6.18 -6.66
CA VAL A 127 5.18 -5.55 -6.05
C VAL A 127 4.90 -4.11 -5.63
N ALA A 128 4.24 -3.31 -6.48
CA ALA A 128 3.88 -1.94 -6.15
C ALA A 128 2.93 -1.87 -4.93
N MET A 129 1.92 -2.75 -4.88
CA MET A 129 0.98 -2.82 -3.76
C MET A 129 1.64 -3.27 -2.46
N LEU A 130 2.57 -4.22 -2.51
CA LEU A 130 3.32 -4.66 -1.34
C LEU A 130 4.08 -3.49 -0.70
N ILE A 131 4.76 -2.68 -1.50
CA ILE A 131 5.54 -1.53 -1.00
C ILE A 131 4.62 -0.45 -0.41
N ARG A 132 3.45 -0.21 -1.02
CA ARG A 132 2.57 0.90 -0.64
C ARG A 132 1.59 0.57 0.49
N LEU A 133 0.99 -0.64 0.48
CA LEU A 133 -0.16 -0.98 1.33
C LEU A 133 0.17 -1.85 2.52
N VAL A 134 1.06 -2.85 2.35
CA VAL A 134 1.28 -3.88 3.38
C VAL A 134 1.87 -3.29 4.66
N ILE A 135 2.67 -2.25 4.57
CA ILE A 135 3.26 -1.60 5.74
C ILE A 135 2.38 -0.48 6.26
N ARG A 136 1.74 0.28 5.37
CA ARG A 136 0.89 1.42 5.75
C ARG A 136 -0.35 0.97 6.54
N ALA A 137 -1.07 -0.05 6.06
CA ALA A 137 -2.37 -0.43 6.63
C ALA A 137 -2.28 -0.85 8.11
N PRO A 138 -1.40 -1.79 8.54
CA PRO A 138 -1.30 -2.14 9.95
C PRO A 138 -0.76 -0.99 10.81
N PHE A 139 0.17 -0.17 10.27
CA PHE A 139 0.71 0.97 10.99
C PHE A 139 -0.34 2.05 11.25
N LEU A 140 -1.17 2.40 10.26
CA LEU A 140 -2.27 3.35 10.46
C LEU A 140 -3.37 2.79 11.36
N CYS A 141 -3.66 1.50 11.29
CA CYS A 141 -4.65 0.87 12.16
C CYS A 141 -4.24 0.95 13.64
N ILE A 142 -3.02 0.53 13.95
CA ILE A 142 -2.49 0.56 15.31
C ILE A 142 -2.26 2.01 15.76
N GLY A 143 -1.61 2.82 14.93
CA GLY A 143 -1.30 4.21 15.24
C GLY A 143 -2.57 5.06 15.41
N GLY A 144 -3.57 4.86 14.56
CA GLY A 144 -4.87 5.53 14.68
C GLY A 144 -5.59 5.17 15.96
N LEU A 145 -5.56 3.90 16.37
CA LEU A 145 -6.14 3.46 17.64
C LEU A 145 -5.41 4.09 18.85
N VAL A 146 -4.07 4.08 18.85
CA VAL A 146 -3.26 4.71 19.90
C VAL A 146 -3.54 6.22 19.97
N MET A 147 -3.59 6.90 18.83
CA MET A 147 -3.92 8.34 18.79
C MET A 147 -5.33 8.62 19.26
N ALA A 148 -6.31 7.79 18.92
CA ALA A 148 -7.68 7.91 19.42
C ALA A 148 -7.73 7.79 20.95
N MET A 149 -6.97 6.85 21.53
CA MET A 149 -6.86 6.68 22.99
C MET A 149 -6.24 7.91 23.68
N ILE A 150 -5.22 8.52 23.07
CA ILE A 150 -4.58 9.73 23.58
C ILE A 150 -5.53 10.94 23.53
N ILE A 151 -6.37 11.02 22.48
CA ILE A 151 -7.29 12.14 22.30
C ILE A 151 -8.50 12.01 23.26
N ASN A 152 -9.16 10.86 23.26
CA ASN A 152 -10.31 10.59 24.14
C ASN A 152 -10.51 9.09 24.37
N LEU A 153 -10.22 8.64 25.59
CA LEU A 153 -10.29 7.22 25.95
C LEU A 153 -11.73 6.64 25.84
N LYS A 154 -12.76 7.41 26.19
CA LYS A 154 -14.15 6.93 26.13
C LYS A 154 -14.61 6.68 24.69
N LEU A 155 -14.27 7.59 23.77
CA LEU A 155 -14.60 7.43 22.36
C LEU A 155 -13.78 6.33 21.71
N SER A 156 -12.53 6.14 22.10
CA SER A 156 -11.67 5.08 21.54
C SER A 156 -12.15 3.66 21.91
N LEU A 157 -12.77 3.49 23.07
CA LEU A 157 -13.39 2.22 23.46
C LEU A 157 -14.56 1.84 22.54
N ILE A 158 -15.34 2.83 22.08
CA ILE A 158 -16.41 2.59 21.09
C ILE A 158 -15.79 2.12 19.77
N ILE A 159 -14.74 2.80 19.30
CA ILE A 159 -14.03 2.41 18.09
C ILE A 159 -13.48 0.98 18.22
N LEU A 160 -12.87 0.65 19.35
CA LEU A 160 -12.33 -0.69 19.62
C LEU A 160 -13.44 -1.78 19.58
N ALA A 161 -14.64 -1.48 20.03
CA ALA A 161 -15.79 -2.39 19.96
C ALA A 161 -16.34 -2.55 18.52
N VAL A 162 -16.23 -1.52 17.68
CA VAL A 162 -16.68 -1.56 16.28
C VAL A 162 -15.73 -2.35 15.37
N ILE A 163 -14.42 -2.33 15.66
CA ILE A 163 -13.42 -3.03 14.83
C ILE A 163 -13.73 -4.54 14.66
N PRO A 164 -14.00 -5.33 15.72
CA PRO A 164 -14.32 -6.75 15.54
C PRO A 164 -15.61 -6.97 14.74
N ILE A 165 -16.61 -6.13 14.91
CA ILE A 165 -17.86 -6.17 14.13
C ILE A 165 -17.54 -5.97 12.65
N PHE A 166 -16.72 -4.97 12.32
CA PHE A 166 -16.30 -4.70 10.94
C PHE A 166 -15.51 -5.86 10.34
N ILE A 167 -14.61 -6.48 11.10
CA ILE A 167 -13.84 -7.66 10.66
C ILE A 167 -14.78 -8.83 10.36
N ILE A 168 -15.78 -9.09 11.21
CA ILE A 168 -16.76 -10.17 11.01
C ILE A 168 -17.57 -9.92 9.73
N VAL A 169 -18.08 -8.70 9.54
CA VAL A 169 -18.84 -8.32 8.34
C VAL A 169 -18.00 -8.50 7.07
N LEU A 170 -16.74 -8.02 7.08
CA LEU A 170 -15.82 -8.22 5.96
C LEU A 170 -15.58 -9.70 5.68
N ALA A 171 -15.35 -10.52 6.71
CA ALA A 171 -15.12 -11.95 6.57
C ALA A 171 -16.35 -12.65 5.94
N LEU A 172 -17.56 -12.27 6.35
CA LEU A 172 -18.81 -12.78 5.78
C LEU A 172 -18.99 -12.40 4.30
N ILE A 173 -18.72 -11.13 3.97
CA ILE A 173 -18.76 -10.65 2.57
C ILE A 173 -17.74 -11.40 1.73
N MET A 174 -16.49 -11.51 2.18
CA MET A 174 -15.45 -12.23 1.46
C MET A 174 -15.81 -13.71 1.24
N LYS A 175 -16.34 -14.37 2.27
CA LYS A 175 -16.81 -15.77 2.17
C LYS A 175 -17.90 -15.94 1.11
N SER A 176 -18.78 -14.97 0.95
CA SER A 176 -19.85 -14.98 -0.06
C SER A 176 -19.36 -14.60 -1.45
N CYS A 177 -18.40 -13.67 -1.57
CA CYS A 177 -17.90 -13.19 -2.86
C CYS A 177 -16.90 -14.14 -3.52
N ILE A 178 -16.03 -14.81 -2.75
CA ILE A 178 -15.00 -15.71 -3.30
C ILE A 178 -15.57 -16.82 -4.20
N PRO A 179 -16.65 -17.55 -3.83
CA PRO A 179 -17.21 -18.58 -4.69
C PRO A 179 -17.82 -18.00 -5.98
N LEU A 180 -18.40 -16.80 -5.93
CA LEU A 180 -18.94 -16.12 -7.10
C LEU A 180 -17.85 -15.73 -8.11
N PHE A 181 -16.71 -15.21 -7.62
CA PHE A 181 -15.54 -14.95 -8.47
C PHE A 181 -14.99 -16.22 -9.12
N LYS A 182 -14.93 -17.33 -8.39
CA LYS A 182 -14.50 -18.62 -8.95
C LYS A 182 -15.46 -19.15 -10.01
N LEU A 183 -16.75 -18.93 -9.85
CA LEU A 183 -17.76 -19.29 -10.85
C LEU A 183 -17.66 -18.44 -12.11
N MET A 184 -17.44 -17.14 -11.98
CA MET A 184 -17.20 -16.24 -13.12
C MET A 184 -15.94 -16.64 -13.92
N GLN A 185 -14.83 -16.93 -13.23
CA GLN A 185 -13.60 -17.38 -13.88
C GLN A 185 -13.70 -18.74 -14.59
N LYS A 186 -14.66 -19.59 -14.22
CA LYS A 186 -14.91 -20.87 -14.91
C LYS A 186 -15.79 -20.72 -16.15
N ARG A 187 -16.52 -19.61 -16.28
CA ARG A 187 -17.43 -19.36 -17.41
C ARG A 187 -16.85 -18.42 -18.47
N LEU A 188 -15.68 -17.81 -18.21
CA LEU A 188 -14.82 -17.09 -19.15
C LEU A 188 -13.73 -18.04 -19.69
#